data_531b74e542b8c61657a80a7c5ee361c6
#
_entry.id   531b74e542b8c61657a80a7c5ee361c6
#
_cell.length_a   1.000
_cell.length_b   1.000
_cell.length_c   1.000
_cell.angle_alpha   90.00
_cell.angle_beta   90.00
_cell.angle_gamma   90.00
#
_symmetry.space_group_name_H-M   'P 1'
#
loop_
_entity.id
_entity.type
_entity.pdbx_description
1 polymer ?
#
loop_
_entity_poly.entity_id
_entity_poly.type
_entity_poly.pdbx_seq_one_letter_code
_entity_poly.pdbx_strand_id
1 'polypeptide(L)'
;SPKLVETGRHLNIEILTDTEVQAIEGQAGDFSVRVRRKPRYVDPLKCVGCGDCTEVCPIDLTDTFNEGLAPRRAIFRLYPQAIPAAYAIEKAGVSPCRDACPAGQRAQGYIALIREGRYADALRVIKEDNPFPGICGRICNHRCELACNRGLVDEPLNIHGLKRVVADWAMSEEREPIEHLPPTRTHNEAVSGAVP
;
A
#
# COMPACT_ATOMS: atom_id res chain seq x y z
N SER A 1 26.51 6.61 -10.42
CA SER A 1 27.82 6.12 -9.96
C SER A 1 28.11 4.73 -10.57
N PRO A 2 29.26 4.55 -11.27
CA PRO A 2 29.61 3.24 -11.84
C PRO A 2 29.63 2.12 -10.81
N LYS A 3 30.15 2.39 -9.61
CA LYS A 3 30.21 1.41 -8.51
C LYS A 3 28.83 0.92 -8.06
N LEU A 4 27.84 1.80 -8.00
CA LEU A 4 26.47 1.42 -7.64
C LEU A 4 25.87 0.46 -8.69
N VAL A 5 26.08 0.76 -9.98
CA VAL A 5 25.60 -0.07 -11.08
C VAL A 5 26.31 -1.42 -11.10
N GLU A 6 27.62 -1.44 -10.87
CA GLU A 6 28.42 -2.67 -10.76
C GLU A 6 27.91 -3.55 -9.63
N THR A 7 27.72 -2.98 -8.42
CA THR A 7 27.18 -3.68 -7.26
C THR A 7 25.79 -4.24 -7.53
N GLY A 8 24.89 -3.44 -8.12
CA GLY A 8 23.51 -3.87 -8.40
C GLY A 8 23.36 -4.93 -9.49
N ARG A 9 24.42 -5.16 -10.29
CA ARG A 9 24.47 -6.20 -11.32
C ARG A 9 25.27 -7.44 -10.90
N HIS A 10 25.92 -7.38 -9.75
CA HIS A 10 26.78 -8.46 -9.30
C HIS A 10 25.94 -9.66 -8.85
N LEU A 11 26.27 -10.86 -9.37
CA LEU A 11 25.47 -12.07 -9.16
C LEU A 11 25.41 -12.52 -7.69
N ASN A 12 26.45 -12.21 -6.90
CA ASN A 12 26.56 -12.61 -5.49
C ASN A 12 26.19 -11.48 -4.53
N ILE A 13 25.57 -10.39 -4.99
CA ILE A 13 25.15 -9.28 -4.16
C ILE A 13 23.66 -9.04 -4.35
N GLU A 14 22.89 -9.17 -3.27
CA GLU A 14 21.49 -8.78 -3.22
C GLU A 14 21.34 -7.46 -2.45
N ILE A 15 20.70 -6.47 -3.07
CA ILE A 15 20.42 -5.18 -2.44
C ILE A 15 18.96 -5.13 -1.99
N LEU A 16 18.74 -5.19 -0.69
CA LEU A 16 17.41 -5.04 -0.08
C LEU A 16 17.09 -3.56 0.12
N THR A 17 16.42 -2.96 -0.84
CA THR A 17 15.98 -1.56 -0.75
C THR A 17 14.67 -1.41 0.02
N ASP A 18 14.37 -0.22 0.52
CA ASP A 18 13.22 0.07 1.38
C ASP A 18 13.18 -0.82 2.64
N THR A 19 14.36 -1.21 3.13
CA THR A 19 14.50 -2.19 4.21
C THR A 19 15.24 -1.58 5.39
N GLU A 20 14.72 -1.79 6.58
CA GLU A 20 15.30 -1.35 7.85
C GLU A 20 15.71 -2.57 8.67
N VAL A 21 16.94 -2.57 9.22
CA VAL A 21 17.37 -3.58 10.17
C VAL A 21 16.67 -3.31 11.51
N GLN A 22 15.97 -4.32 12.03
CA GLN A 22 15.23 -4.24 13.30
C GLN A 22 16.05 -4.81 14.46
N ALA A 23 16.75 -5.91 14.24
CA ALA A 23 17.59 -6.56 15.24
C ALA A 23 18.70 -7.36 14.56
N ILE A 24 19.82 -7.49 15.26
CA ILE A 24 20.93 -8.37 14.90
C ILE A 24 21.23 -9.21 16.15
N GLU A 25 21.17 -10.52 16.01
CA GLU A 25 21.41 -11.49 17.08
C GLU A 25 22.47 -12.51 16.63
N GLY A 26 23.18 -13.15 17.56
CA GLY A 26 24.20 -14.14 17.27
C GLY A 26 25.62 -13.66 17.58
N GLN A 27 26.60 -14.34 16.99
CA GLN A 27 28.03 -14.07 17.20
C GLN A 27 28.80 -14.12 15.88
N ALA A 28 30.08 -13.73 15.91
CA ALA A 28 30.90 -13.68 14.70
C ALA A 28 30.89 -15.02 13.95
N GLY A 29 30.49 -14.99 12.68
CA GLY A 29 30.32 -16.16 11.83
C GLY A 29 28.90 -16.77 11.80
N ASP A 30 28.01 -16.36 12.72
CA ASP A 30 26.61 -16.84 12.78
C ASP A 30 25.68 -15.74 13.29
N PHE A 31 25.35 -14.81 12.41
CA PHE A 31 24.41 -13.72 12.70
C PHE A 31 23.04 -13.99 12.11
N SER A 32 22.00 -13.80 12.93
CA SER A 32 20.61 -13.68 12.50
C SER A 32 20.22 -12.22 12.44
N VAL A 33 19.77 -11.74 11.28
CA VAL A 33 19.39 -10.34 11.08
C VAL A 33 17.90 -10.24 10.78
N ARG A 34 17.15 -9.57 11.66
CA ARG A 34 15.73 -9.29 11.43
C ARG A 34 15.58 -7.98 10.69
N VAL A 35 14.96 -8.03 9.53
CA VAL A 35 14.74 -6.86 8.69
C VAL A 35 13.24 -6.58 8.46
N ARG A 36 12.87 -5.31 8.37
CA ARG A 36 11.52 -4.87 7.99
C ARG A 36 11.58 -4.22 6.62
N ARG A 37 11.03 -4.89 5.61
CA ARG A 37 10.90 -4.35 4.27
C ARG A 37 9.62 -3.53 4.14
N LYS A 38 9.74 -2.27 3.78
CA LYS A 38 8.60 -1.39 3.48
C LYS A 38 8.03 -1.70 2.10
N PRO A 39 6.70 -1.64 1.92
CA PRO A 39 6.11 -1.88 0.62
C PRO A 39 6.45 -0.74 -0.36
N ARG A 40 6.92 -1.09 -1.54
CA ARG A 40 7.23 -0.15 -2.62
C ARG A 40 5.97 0.31 -3.37
N TYR A 41 4.89 -0.45 -3.34
CA TYR A 41 3.61 -0.25 -4.07
C TYR A 41 3.73 -0.25 -5.60
N VAL A 42 4.91 -0.43 -6.14
CA VAL A 42 5.21 -0.62 -7.57
C VAL A 42 5.94 -1.94 -7.70
N ASP A 43 5.49 -2.79 -8.61
CA ASP A 43 6.13 -4.07 -8.89
C ASP A 43 7.47 -3.83 -9.62
N PRO A 44 8.62 -4.11 -9.01
CA PRO A 44 9.92 -3.85 -9.60
C PRO A 44 10.21 -4.72 -10.84
N LEU A 45 9.53 -5.86 -10.98
CA LEU A 45 9.68 -6.75 -12.15
C LEU A 45 8.91 -6.24 -13.37
N LYS A 46 7.88 -5.44 -13.16
CA LYS A 46 7.05 -4.85 -14.23
C LYS A 46 7.45 -3.41 -14.54
N CYS A 47 8.09 -2.73 -13.60
CA CYS A 47 8.46 -1.33 -13.76
C CYS A 47 9.71 -1.18 -14.63
N VAL A 48 9.56 -0.57 -15.79
CA VAL A 48 10.66 -0.28 -16.73
C VAL A 48 11.35 1.06 -16.44
N GLY A 49 10.89 1.83 -15.46
CA GLY A 49 11.51 3.09 -15.05
C GLY A 49 11.33 4.25 -16.05
N CYS A 50 10.32 4.24 -16.92
CA CYS A 50 10.08 5.25 -17.96
C CYS A 50 9.81 6.66 -17.39
N GLY A 51 9.07 6.77 -16.27
CA GLY A 51 8.76 8.06 -15.66
C GLY A 51 7.34 8.56 -15.90
N ASP A 52 6.58 8.01 -16.84
CA ASP A 52 5.24 8.45 -17.22
C ASP A 52 4.29 8.57 -16.01
N CYS A 53 4.46 7.68 -15.04
CA CYS A 53 3.66 7.70 -13.80
C CYS A 53 3.87 8.96 -12.96
N THR A 54 5.01 9.65 -13.09
CA THR A 54 5.25 10.92 -12.35
C THR A 54 4.53 12.09 -13.00
N GLU A 55 4.31 12.05 -14.30
CA GLU A 55 3.61 13.10 -15.04
C GLU A 55 2.12 13.14 -14.69
N VAL A 56 1.51 11.96 -14.51
CA VAL A 56 0.08 11.84 -14.20
C VAL A 56 -0.24 11.79 -12.70
N CYS A 57 0.78 11.76 -11.83
CA CYS A 57 0.57 11.70 -10.39
C CYS A 57 0.08 13.06 -9.86
N PRO A 58 -1.12 13.16 -9.26
CA PRO A 58 -1.65 14.45 -8.79
C PRO A 58 -1.13 14.86 -7.41
N ILE A 59 -0.34 14.02 -6.73
CA ILE A 59 0.06 14.22 -5.34
C ILE A 59 1.52 14.66 -5.26
N ASP A 60 1.72 15.85 -4.70
CA ASP A 60 3.04 16.39 -4.39
C ASP A 60 3.40 16.15 -2.92
N LEU A 61 4.65 15.80 -2.68
CA LEU A 61 5.25 15.64 -1.37
C LEU A 61 6.55 16.44 -1.30
N THR A 62 6.98 16.76 -0.09
CA THR A 62 8.29 17.38 0.14
C THR A 62 9.41 16.41 -0.27
N ASP A 63 10.33 16.85 -1.09
CA ASP A 63 11.50 16.06 -1.46
C ASP A 63 12.58 16.16 -0.37
N THR A 64 12.60 15.17 0.52
CA THR A 64 13.58 15.08 1.60
C THR A 64 15.00 14.78 1.09
N PHE A 65 15.14 14.14 -0.07
CA PHE A 65 16.44 13.90 -0.70
C PHE A 65 17.08 15.22 -1.20
N ASN A 66 16.25 16.19 -1.58
CA ASN A 66 16.65 17.53 -1.98
C ASN A 66 16.44 18.57 -0.85
N GLU A 67 16.56 18.13 0.40
CA GLU A 67 16.42 19.00 1.60
C GLU A 67 15.13 19.84 1.62
N GLY A 68 14.09 19.40 0.91
CA GLY A 68 12.82 20.11 0.81
C GLY A 68 12.84 21.34 -0.10
N LEU A 69 13.90 21.56 -0.88
CA LEU A 69 14.03 22.72 -1.77
C LEU A 69 13.07 22.70 -2.96
N ALA A 70 12.54 21.54 -3.29
CA ALA A 70 11.51 21.38 -4.32
C ALA A 70 10.51 20.27 -3.92
N PRO A 71 9.26 20.34 -4.40
CA PRO A 71 8.33 19.22 -4.28
C PRO A 71 8.72 18.10 -5.23
N ARG A 72 8.38 16.87 -4.89
CA ARG A 72 8.39 15.71 -5.78
C ARG A 72 7.04 15.00 -5.77
N ARG A 73 6.77 14.21 -6.80
CA ARG A 73 5.54 13.40 -6.83
C ARG A 73 5.58 12.29 -5.78
N ALA A 74 4.40 11.88 -5.30
CA ALA A 74 4.26 10.74 -4.38
C ALA A 74 4.80 9.45 -4.99
N ILE A 75 4.68 9.28 -6.31
CA ILE A 75 5.39 8.24 -7.06
C ILE A 75 6.73 8.82 -7.54
N PHE A 76 7.81 8.21 -7.14
CA PHE A 76 9.14 8.80 -7.31
C PHE A 76 10.24 7.76 -7.51
N ARG A 77 11.35 8.25 -7.99
CA ARG A 77 12.68 7.63 -7.96
C ARG A 77 13.68 8.73 -7.59
N LEU A 78 14.51 8.49 -6.58
CA LEU A 78 15.36 9.54 -6.01
C LEU A 78 16.29 10.21 -7.03
N TYR A 79 16.87 9.40 -7.94
CA TYR A 79 17.74 9.90 -9.02
C TYR A 79 17.75 8.89 -10.17
N PRO A 80 18.15 9.31 -11.40
CA PRO A 80 18.05 8.46 -12.59
C PRO A 80 18.78 7.12 -12.51
N GLN A 81 19.91 7.06 -11.77
CA GLN A 81 20.76 5.87 -11.63
C GLN A 81 20.45 5.07 -10.35
N ALA A 82 19.30 5.30 -9.72
CA ALA A 82 18.91 4.55 -8.51
C ALA A 82 18.77 3.05 -8.81
N ILE A 83 19.12 2.22 -7.82
CA ILE A 83 18.98 0.77 -7.90
C ILE A 83 18.04 0.29 -6.80
N PRO A 84 16.99 -0.48 -7.17
CA PRO A 84 16.55 -0.79 -8.54
C PRO A 84 16.07 0.47 -9.28
N ALA A 85 16.11 0.46 -10.61
CA ALA A 85 15.61 1.55 -11.43
C ALA A 85 14.06 1.70 -11.38
N ALA A 86 13.40 0.92 -10.54
CA ALA A 86 11.96 0.94 -10.35
C ALA A 86 11.52 2.11 -9.46
N TYR A 87 10.37 2.67 -9.78
CA TYR A 87 9.71 3.68 -8.97
C TYR A 87 9.18 3.11 -7.64
N ALA A 88 8.91 3.98 -6.69
CA ALA A 88 8.23 3.66 -5.44
C ALA A 88 7.13 4.70 -5.19
N ILE A 89 6.13 4.35 -4.38
CA ILE A 89 5.11 5.32 -3.94
C ILE A 89 5.33 5.57 -2.46
N GLU A 90 5.55 6.81 -2.09
CA GLU A 90 5.54 7.24 -0.70
C GLU A 90 4.10 7.56 -0.27
N LYS A 91 3.71 7.01 0.87
CA LYS A 91 2.45 7.35 1.54
C LYS A 91 2.76 8.20 2.76
N ALA A 92 2.37 9.46 2.69
CA ALA A 92 2.46 10.38 3.81
C ALA A 92 1.09 10.51 4.49
N GLY A 93 1.06 10.34 5.81
CA GLY A 93 -0.15 10.52 6.60
C GLY A 93 -1.26 9.51 6.35
N VAL A 94 -2.50 9.97 6.51
CA VAL A 94 -3.74 9.20 6.32
C VAL A 94 -4.34 9.56 4.96
N SER A 95 -4.95 8.58 4.29
CA SER A 95 -5.61 8.84 3.00
C SER A 95 -6.77 9.83 3.18
N PRO A 96 -6.96 10.81 2.27
CA PRO A 96 -8.02 11.81 2.39
C PRO A 96 -9.42 11.23 2.54
N CYS A 97 -9.71 10.11 1.86
CA CYS A 97 -10.99 9.41 2.00
C CYS A 97 -11.21 8.82 3.41
N ARG A 98 -10.15 8.41 4.10
CA ARG A 98 -10.23 7.95 5.48
C ARG A 98 -10.36 9.11 6.45
N ASP A 99 -9.59 10.17 6.24
CA ASP A 99 -9.61 11.38 7.07
C ASP A 99 -10.98 12.08 7.03
N ALA A 100 -11.55 12.22 5.84
CA ALA A 100 -12.88 12.81 5.65
C ALA A 100 -14.04 11.94 6.17
N CYS A 101 -13.79 10.66 6.45
CA CYS A 101 -14.83 9.74 6.95
C CYS A 101 -14.98 9.86 8.47
N PRO A 102 -16.16 10.22 9.03
CA PRO A 102 -16.34 10.27 10.49
C PRO A 102 -16.05 8.96 11.21
N ALA A 103 -16.21 7.81 10.52
CA ALA A 103 -15.89 6.50 11.06
C ALA A 103 -14.44 6.06 10.77
N GLY A 104 -13.62 6.89 10.14
CA GLY A 104 -12.23 6.57 9.83
C GLY A 104 -12.04 5.33 8.92
N GLN A 105 -13.01 5.04 8.05
CA GLN A 105 -13.04 3.81 7.22
C GLN A 105 -11.81 3.65 6.35
N ARG A 106 -11.21 2.46 6.38
CA ARG A 106 -10.05 2.07 5.57
C ARG A 106 -10.45 1.70 4.14
N ALA A 107 -11.01 2.70 3.41
CA ALA A 107 -11.57 2.49 2.09
C ALA A 107 -10.62 1.79 1.11
N GLN A 108 -9.35 2.19 1.08
CA GLN A 108 -8.33 1.57 0.22
C GLN A 108 -8.19 0.06 0.48
N GLY A 109 -8.23 -0.35 1.77
CA GLY A 109 -8.08 -1.76 2.16
C GLY A 109 -9.21 -2.63 1.64
N TYR A 110 -10.46 -2.28 1.95
CA TYR A 110 -11.58 -3.11 1.51
C TYR A 110 -11.83 -3.04 0.00
N ILE A 111 -11.53 -1.93 -0.67
CA ILE A 111 -11.64 -1.83 -2.14
C ILE A 111 -10.61 -2.75 -2.83
N ALA A 112 -9.39 -2.82 -2.31
CA ALA A 112 -8.41 -3.76 -2.84
C ALA A 112 -8.87 -5.23 -2.71
N LEU A 113 -9.46 -5.59 -1.58
CA LEU A 113 -10.02 -6.92 -1.35
C LEU A 113 -11.23 -7.23 -2.24
N ILE A 114 -12.11 -6.24 -2.48
CA ILE A 114 -13.22 -6.36 -3.44
C ILE A 114 -12.69 -6.65 -4.85
N ARG A 115 -11.65 -5.94 -5.29
CA ARG A 115 -11.01 -6.16 -6.60
C ARG A 115 -10.46 -7.58 -6.74
N GLU A 116 -10.02 -8.18 -5.65
CA GLU A 116 -9.52 -9.56 -5.60
C GLU A 116 -10.64 -10.60 -5.44
N GLY A 117 -11.92 -10.18 -5.37
CA GLY A 117 -13.06 -11.06 -5.11
C GLY A 117 -13.18 -11.55 -3.65
N ARG A 118 -12.39 -11.03 -2.75
CA ARG A 118 -12.31 -11.41 -1.33
C ARG A 118 -13.34 -10.66 -0.49
N TYR A 119 -14.63 -10.87 -0.77
CA TYR A 119 -15.72 -10.11 -0.14
C TYR A 119 -15.83 -10.34 1.37
N ALA A 120 -15.55 -11.55 1.86
CA ALA A 120 -15.57 -11.85 3.29
C ALA A 120 -14.51 -11.05 4.07
N ASP A 121 -13.28 -10.96 3.52
CA ASP A 121 -12.21 -10.16 4.10
C ASP A 121 -12.51 -8.66 4.03
N ALA A 122 -13.09 -8.20 2.91
CA ALA A 122 -13.53 -6.82 2.76
C ALA A 122 -14.58 -6.45 3.81
N LEU A 123 -15.57 -7.33 4.04
CA LEU A 123 -16.60 -7.13 5.08
C LEU A 123 -15.99 -7.02 6.48
N ARG A 124 -15.01 -7.87 6.80
CA ARG A 124 -14.31 -7.84 8.08
C ARG A 124 -13.60 -6.49 8.28
N VAL A 125 -12.82 -6.05 7.30
CA VAL A 125 -12.14 -4.74 7.34
C VAL A 125 -13.13 -3.58 7.50
N ILE A 126 -14.29 -3.65 6.82
CA ILE A 126 -15.35 -2.63 6.98
C ILE A 126 -15.91 -2.64 8.39
N LYS A 127 -16.21 -3.83 8.95
CA LYS A 127 -16.85 -3.96 10.27
C LYS A 127 -15.95 -3.58 11.44
N GLU A 128 -14.63 -3.64 11.28
CA GLU A 128 -13.69 -3.16 12.30
C GLU A 128 -13.86 -1.64 12.59
N ASP A 129 -14.17 -0.85 11.54
CA ASP A 129 -14.36 0.60 11.67
C ASP A 129 -15.84 1.02 11.68
N ASN A 130 -16.75 0.19 11.14
CA ASN A 130 -18.16 0.50 10.97
C ASN A 130 -19.03 -0.76 11.12
N PRO A 131 -19.73 -0.92 12.24
CA PRO A 131 -20.56 -2.11 12.51
C PRO A 131 -21.80 -2.22 11.60
N PHE A 132 -22.25 -1.13 10.96
CA PHE A 132 -23.47 -1.06 10.16
C PHE A 132 -23.22 -0.74 8.67
N PRO A 133 -22.42 -1.53 7.94
CA PRO A 133 -22.06 -1.22 6.57
C PRO A 133 -23.25 -1.13 5.62
N GLY A 134 -24.28 -1.95 5.81
CA GLY A 134 -25.49 -1.95 5.01
C GLY A 134 -26.31 -0.67 5.13
N ILE A 135 -26.41 -0.12 6.33
CA ILE A 135 -27.09 1.16 6.61
C ILE A 135 -26.25 2.32 6.07
N CYS A 136 -25.00 2.41 6.53
CA CYS A 136 -24.09 3.47 6.06
C CYS A 136 -23.85 3.42 4.54
N GLY A 137 -23.93 2.24 3.93
CA GLY A 137 -23.86 2.06 2.48
C GLY A 137 -25.09 2.60 1.73
N ARG A 138 -26.10 3.15 2.42
CA ARG A 138 -27.33 3.70 1.82
C ARG A 138 -27.59 5.16 2.19
N ILE A 139 -27.19 5.59 3.41
CA ILE A 139 -27.62 6.88 3.94
C ILE A 139 -26.49 7.87 4.22
N CYS A 140 -25.21 7.47 4.11
CA CYS A 140 -24.12 8.40 4.38
C CYS A 140 -23.98 9.46 3.28
N ASN A 141 -23.41 10.62 3.62
CA ASN A 141 -23.26 11.76 2.74
C ASN A 141 -21.97 11.77 1.91
N HIS A 142 -21.32 10.63 1.76
CA HIS A 142 -20.17 10.38 0.85
C HIS A 142 -18.99 11.34 0.97
N ARG A 143 -18.69 11.88 2.14
CA ARG A 143 -17.54 12.79 2.35
C ARG A 143 -16.21 12.20 1.85
N CYS A 144 -16.06 10.88 1.96
CA CYS A 144 -14.88 10.16 1.47
C CYS A 144 -14.72 10.24 -0.06
N GLU A 145 -15.82 10.32 -0.82
CA GLU A 145 -15.80 10.46 -2.28
C GLU A 145 -15.45 11.90 -2.67
N LEU A 146 -15.99 12.89 -1.95
CA LEU A 146 -15.63 14.30 -2.18
C LEU A 146 -14.15 14.57 -1.93
N ALA A 147 -13.52 13.85 -1.00
CA ALA A 147 -12.09 13.96 -0.70
C ALA A 147 -11.22 12.95 -1.46
N CYS A 148 -11.77 12.24 -2.45
CA CYS A 148 -11.05 11.21 -3.17
C CYS A 148 -9.99 11.81 -4.11
N ASN A 149 -8.71 11.45 -3.93
CA ASN A 149 -7.61 11.90 -4.80
C ASN A 149 -7.82 11.52 -6.27
N ARG A 150 -8.59 10.47 -6.54
CA ARG A 150 -8.90 10.08 -7.91
C ARG A 150 -9.70 11.17 -8.64
N GLY A 151 -10.53 11.91 -7.92
CA GLY A 151 -11.26 13.06 -8.46
C GLY A 151 -10.37 14.20 -8.99
N LEU A 152 -9.05 14.17 -8.69
CA LEU A 152 -8.06 15.08 -9.28
C LEU A 152 -7.59 14.65 -10.67
N VAL A 153 -7.94 13.43 -11.09
CA VAL A 153 -7.51 12.85 -12.39
C VAL A 153 -8.72 12.67 -13.31
N ASP A 154 -9.77 12.03 -12.81
CA ASP A 154 -11.00 11.74 -13.53
C ASP A 154 -12.21 11.85 -12.60
N GLU A 155 -12.76 10.74 -12.12
CA GLU A 155 -13.90 10.70 -11.24
C GLU A 155 -13.55 10.04 -9.89
N PRO A 156 -14.15 10.51 -8.78
CA PRO A 156 -14.00 9.83 -7.48
C PRO A 156 -14.44 8.37 -7.56
N LEU A 157 -13.75 7.52 -6.79
CA LEU A 157 -14.20 6.13 -6.63
C LEU A 157 -15.55 6.11 -5.91
N ASN A 158 -16.48 5.27 -6.36
CA ASN A 158 -17.77 5.03 -5.71
C ASN A 158 -17.56 4.17 -4.43
N ILE A 159 -16.95 4.80 -3.41
CA ILE A 159 -16.53 4.16 -2.14
C ILE A 159 -17.75 3.64 -1.39
N HIS A 160 -18.81 4.44 -1.37
CA HIS A 160 -20.07 4.14 -0.72
C HIS A 160 -20.79 2.97 -1.39
N GLY A 161 -20.89 2.98 -2.71
CA GLY A 161 -21.50 1.90 -3.47
C GLY A 161 -20.76 0.58 -3.34
N LEU A 162 -19.43 0.60 -3.37
CA LEU A 162 -18.61 -0.60 -3.16
C LEU A 162 -18.81 -1.19 -1.75
N LYS A 163 -18.90 -0.35 -0.72
CA LYS A 163 -19.24 -0.80 0.64
C LYS A 163 -20.63 -1.45 0.69
N ARG A 164 -21.60 -0.86 0.00
CA ARG A 164 -22.95 -1.40 -0.13
C ARG A 164 -22.96 -2.78 -0.76
N VAL A 165 -22.25 -2.96 -1.88
CA VAL A 165 -22.15 -4.26 -2.57
C VAL A 165 -21.68 -5.36 -1.61
N VAL A 166 -20.63 -5.11 -0.81
CA VAL A 166 -20.13 -6.08 0.18
C VAL A 166 -21.17 -6.38 1.26
N ALA A 167 -21.89 -5.36 1.71
CA ALA A 167 -22.93 -5.55 2.73
C ALA A 167 -24.13 -6.34 2.18
N ASP A 168 -24.54 -6.07 0.93
CA ASP A 168 -25.63 -6.78 0.28
C ASP A 168 -25.23 -8.25 -0.02
N TRP A 169 -24.00 -8.48 -0.48
CA TRP A 169 -23.45 -9.82 -0.62
C TRP A 169 -23.49 -10.61 0.71
N ALA A 170 -23.17 -9.94 1.82
CA ALA A 170 -23.17 -10.58 3.14
C ALA A 170 -24.59 -10.92 3.64
N MET A 171 -25.62 -10.29 3.10
CA MET A 171 -27.02 -10.55 3.41
C MET A 171 -27.68 -11.52 2.42
N SER A 172 -27.03 -11.86 1.29
CA SER A 172 -27.56 -12.82 0.33
C SER A 172 -27.54 -14.25 0.90
N GLU A 173 -28.51 -15.06 0.51
CA GLU A 173 -28.60 -16.47 0.91
C GLU A 173 -27.54 -17.35 0.21
N GLU A 174 -27.01 -16.89 -0.93
CA GLU A 174 -26.03 -17.61 -1.76
C GLU A 174 -24.58 -17.52 -1.25
N ARG A 175 -24.36 -16.81 -0.15
CA ARG A 175 -23.00 -16.68 0.40
C ARG A 175 -22.49 -17.99 0.97
N GLU A 176 -21.24 -18.32 0.71
CA GLU A 176 -20.54 -19.33 1.48
C GLU A 176 -20.45 -18.93 2.96
N PRO A 177 -20.57 -19.87 3.91
CA PRO A 177 -20.40 -19.60 5.32
C PRO A 177 -19.05 -18.85 5.52
N ILE A 178 -19.09 -17.74 6.24
CA ILE A 178 -17.85 -17.05 6.62
C ILE A 178 -17.19 -17.93 7.67
N GLU A 179 -16.29 -18.82 7.28
CA GLU A 179 -15.36 -19.44 8.21
C GLU A 179 -14.63 -18.30 8.95
N HIS A 180 -14.41 -18.49 10.24
CA HIS A 180 -13.59 -17.57 11.04
C HIS A 180 -12.18 -17.55 10.45
N LEU A 181 -11.97 -16.67 9.48
CA LEU A 181 -10.65 -16.44 8.90
C LEU A 181 -9.72 -15.96 10.02
N PRO A 182 -8.52 -16.51 10.12
CA PRO A 182 -7.54 -16.01 11.08
C PRO A 182 -7.32 -14.52 10.85
N PRO A 183 -6.99 -13.76 11.90
CA PRO A 183 -6.74 -12.33 11.77
C PRO A 183 -5.79 -12.08 10.61
N THR A 184 -6.13 -11.12 9.74
CA THR A 184 -5.25 -10.74 8.63
C THR A 184 -3.86 -10.50 9.18
N ARG A 185 -2.88 -11.17 8.58
CA ARG A 185 -1.47 -10.98 8.88
C ARG A 185 -1.18 -9.48 9.02
N THR A 186 -0.80 -9.08 10.21
CA THR A 186 -0.12 -7.82 10.39
C THR A 186 1.12 -7.86 9.47
N HIS A 187 1.45 -6.78 8.79
CA HIS A 187 2.59 -6.68 7.87
C HIS A 187 3.97 -6.89 8.56
N ASN A 188 4.05 -7.84 9.45
CA ASN A 188 5.25 -8.25 10.19
C ASN A 188 5.63 -9.69 9.81
N GLU A 189 5.70 -10.00 8.51
CA GLU A 189 6.39 -11.21 8.10
C GLU A 189 7.90 -10.97 8.27
N ALA A 190 8.44 -11.56 9.32
CA ALA A 190 9.89 -11.74 9.45
C ALA A 190 10.34 -12.67 8.31
N VAL A 191 11.09 -12.15 7.36
CA VAL A 191 11.78 -12.99 6.37
C VAL A 191 12.99 -13.58 7.11
N SER A 192 12.84 -14.81 7.61
CA SER A 192 13.96 -15.60 8.08
C SER A 192 14.65 -16.22 6.87
N GLY A 193 15.65 -15.53 6.32
CA GLY A 193 16.57 -16.09 5.36
C GLY A 193 17.85 -16.44 6.10
N ALA A 194 18.14 -17.71 6.29
CA ALA A 194 19.49 -18.15 6.61
C ALA A 194 20.35 -17.90 5.36
N VAL A 195 21.33 -17.03 5.48
CA VAL A 195 22.35 -16.81 4.46
C VAL A 195 23.47 -17.80 4.76
N PRO A 196 23.88 -18.66 3.78
CA PRO A 196 24.99 -19.57 3.95
C PRO A 196 26.33 -18.86 4.08
#